data_7c5f24c66c86e8149d28c87773198cc7
#
_entry.id   7c5f24c66c86e8149d28c87773198cc7
#
_cell.length_a   1.000
_cell.length_b   1.000
_cell.length_c   1.000
_cell.angle_alpha   90.00
_cell.angle_beta   90.00
_cell.angle_gamma   90.00
#
_symmetry.space_group_name_H-M   'P 1'
#
loop_
_entity.id
_entity.type
_entity.pdbx_description
1 polymer ?
#
loop_
_entity_poly.entity_id
_entity_poly.type
_entity_poly.pdbx_seq_one_letter_code
_entity_poly.pdbx_strand_id
1 'polypeptide(L)'
;MTQKLSELFNLPPTDDVTAEQAEHTIEENRELIEAVDLAIDKIDAALPMVGDLDTSDAELDELSDLAKDKFNDLIDLGMNVEARFSGHILATAGTLLGHAITAKQAKLDKKLRMVDLQLKKARLDWQIDQASKKTDGDKLIDAEDGQGVVIDRNELLKQLLNKKT
;
A
#
# COMPACT_ATOMS: atom_id res chain seq x y z
N MET A 1 -4.74 -42.60 14.33
CA MET A 1 -3.41 -43.09 13.99
C MET A 1 -2.39 -42.02 13.61
N THR A 2 -2.80 -40.81 13.39
CA THR A 2 -1.95 -39.67 12.95
C THR A 2 -1.07 -39.05 14.06
N GLN A 3 -1.50 -39.06 15.33
CA GLN A 3 -0.73 -38.46 16.45
C GLN A 3 0.63 -39.14 16.69
N LYS A 4 0.73 -40.46 16.53
CA LYS A 4 2.00 -41.19 16.68
C LYS A 4 3.03 -40.89 15.61
N LEU A 5 2.57 -40.50 14.40
CA LEU A 5 3.44 -40.12 13.28
C LEU A 5 3.94 -38.66 13.45
N SER A 6 3.11 -37.76 13.95
CA SER A 6 3.51 -36.38 14.21
C SER A 6 4.54 -36.29 15.34
N GLU A 7 4.39 -37.08 16.39
CA GLU A 7 5.40 -37.18 17.45
C GLU A 7 6.74 -37.77 16.96
N LEU A 8 6.68 -38.78 16.09
CA LEU A 8 7.88 -39.44 15.53
C LEU A 8 8.70 -38.52 14.62
N PHE A 9 8.03 -37.62 13.88
CA PHE A 9 8.66 -36.70 12.92
C PHE A 9 8.76 -35.26 13.46
N ASN A 10 8.41 -35.04 14.73
CA ASN A 10 8.44 -33.72 15.39
C ASN A 10 7.71 -32.63 14.54
N LEU A 11 6.59 -33.03 13.91
CA LEU A 11 5.75 -32.13 13.14
C LEU A 11 4.93 -31.26 14.10
N PRO A 12 4.70 -29.98 13.77
CA PRO A 12 3.82 -29.15 14.57
C PRO A 12 2.44 -29.78 14.67
N PRO A 13 1.72 -29.62 15.81
CA PRO A 13 0.38 -30.14 15.94
C PRO A 13 -0.49 -29.60 14.81
N THR A 14 -1.15 -30.50 14.11
CA THR A 14 -2.15 -30.12 13.10
C THR A 14 -3.35 -29.64 13.88
N ASP A 15 -3.62 -28.34 13.84
CA ASP A 15 -4.87 -27.81 14.38
C ASP A 15 -6.01 -28.50 13.63
N ASP A 16 -6.85 -29.23 14.36
CA ASP A 16 -8.03 -29.90 13.80
C ASP A 16 -9.05 -28.81 13.41
N VAL A 17 -8.85 -28.19 12.23
CA VAL A 17 -9.78 -27.21 11.69
C VAL A 17 -11.07 -27.93 11.30
N THR A 18 -12.17 -27.54 11.92
CA THR A 18 -13.49 -28.07 11.56
C THR A 18 -13.94 -27.49 10.23
N ALA A 19 -14.77 -28.23 9.48
CA ALA A 19 -15.32 -27.72 8.20
C ALA A 19 -16.06 -26.40 8.38
N GLU A 20 -16.82 -26.25 9.47
CA GLU A 20 -17.54 -25.00 9.81
C GLU A 20 -16.60 -23.79 10.00
N GLN A 21 -15.46 -23.98 10.65
CA GLN A 21 -14.47 -22.90 10.82
C GLN A 21 -13.82 -22.52 9.49
N ALA A 22 -13.56 -23.50 8.63
CA ALA A 22 -13.02 -23.24 7.30
C ALA A 22 -14.02 -22.49 6.41
N GLU A 23 -15.30 -22.86 6.43
CA GLU A 23 -16.37 -22.18 5.69
C GLU A 23 -16.54 -20.72 6.14
N HIS A 24 -16.52 -20.45 7.45
CA HIS A 24 -16.60 -19.08 7.97
C HIS A 24 -15.42 -18.22 7.49
N THR A 25 -14.20 -18.74 7.53
CA THR A 25 -13.00 -18.05 7.02
C THR A 25 -13.09 -17.77 5.53
N ILE A 26 -13.66 -18.69 4.75
CA ILE A 26 -13.86 -18.51 3.30
C ILE A 26 -14.84 -17.37 3.01
N GLU A 27 -15.94 -17.29 3.77
CA GLU A 27 -16.94 -16.22 3.59
C GLU A 27 -16.35 -14.84 3.92
N GLU A 28 -15.66 -14.70 5.07
CA GLU A 28 -14.96 -13.47 5.43
C GLU A 28 -13.94 -13.03 4.36
N ASN A 29 -13.20 -13.98 3.80
CA ASN A 29 -12.22 -13.70 2.75
C ASN A 29 -12.88 -13.25 1.44
N ARG A 30 -14.07 -13.74 1.09
CA ARG A 30 -14.83 -13.26 -0.08
C ARG A 30 -15.25 -11.79 0.07
N GLU A 31 -15.79 -11.45 1.24
CA GLU A 31 -16.18 -10.05 1.55
C GLU A 31 -14.97 -9.10 1.47
N LEU A 32 -13.81 -9.53 1.94
CA LEU A 32 -12.58 -8.75 1.85
C LEU A 32 -12.12 -8.52 0.40
N ILE A 33 -12.22 -9.52 -0.47
CA ILE A 33 -11.87 -9.38 -1.89
C ILE A 33 -12.77 -8.32 -2.55
N GLU A 34 -14.08 -8.39 -2.34
CA GLU A 34 -15.04 -7.44 -2.90
C GLU A 34 -14.77 -6.01 -2.42
N ALA A 35 -14.46 -5.85 -1.11
CA ALA A 35 -14.13 -4.53 -0.56
C ALA A 35 -12.85 -3.94 -1.17
N VAL A 36 -11.82 -4.77 -1.41
CA VAL A 36 -10.56 -4.34 -2.03
C VAL A 36 -10.77 -3.98 -3.51
N ASP A 37 -11.53 -4.77 -4.26
CA ASP A 37 -11.85 -4.49 -5.67
C ASP A 37 -12.60 -3.16 -5.80
N LEU A 38 -13.61 -2.90 -4.95
CA LEU A 38 -14.30 -1.61 -4.92
C LEU A 38 -13.38 -0.42 -4.59
N ALA A 39 -12.37 -0.62 -3.74
CA ALA A 39 -11.40 0.42 -3.42
C ALA A 39 -10.47 0.71 -4.61
N ILE A 40 -10.04 -0.32 -5.33
CA ILE A 40 -9.22 -0.20 -6.55
C ILE A 40 -10.01 0.58 -7.61
N ASP A 41 -11.26 0.20 -7.89
CA ASP A 41 -12.11 0.87 -8.88
C ASP A 41 -12.32 2.36 -8.57
N LYS A 42 -12.51 2.71 -7.29
CA LYS A 42 -12.62 4.11 -6.85
C LYS A 42 -11.34 4.90 -7.11
N ILE A 43 -10.17 4.32 -6.89
CA ILE A 43 -8.88 4.96 -7.14
C ILE A 43 -8.67 5.15 -8.64
N ASP A 44 -8.95 4.15 -9.46
CA ASP A 44 -8.80 4.21 -10.91
C ASP A 44 -9.75 5.23 -11.54
N ALA A 45 -10.98 5.33 -11.05
CA ALA A 45 -11.94 6.33 -11.50
C ALA A 45 -11.55 7.77 -11.09
N ALA A 46 -10.97 7.94 -9.89
CA ALA A 46 -10.60 9.26 -9.40
C ALA A 46 -9.26 9.75 -9.97
N LEU A 47 -8.33 8.86 -10.29
CA LEU A 47 -6.97 9.17 -10.72
C LEU A 47 -6.54 8.27 -11.90
N PRO A 48 -7.03 8.54 -13.12
CA PRO A 48 -6.74 7.72 -14.31
C PRO A 48 -5.25 7.51 -14.58
N MET A 49 -4.39 8.48 -14.19
CA MET A 49 -2.94 8.37 -14.36
C MET A 49 -2.29 7.30 -13.46
N VAL A 50 -3.02 6.76 -12.49
CA VAL A 50 -2.57 5.64 -11.63
C VAL A 50 -2.83 4.29 -12.31
N GLY A 51 -3.71 4.25 -13.32
CA GLY A 51 -4.01 3.09 -14.15
C GLY A 51 -2.84 2.62 -15.03
N ASP A 52 -1.88 3.49 -15.36
CA ASP A 52 -0.73 3.19 -16.24
C ASP A 52 0.31 2.19 -15.67
N LEU A 53 -0.01 1.47 -14.61
CA LEU A 53 0.82 0.41 -14.04
C LEU A 53 0.45 -0.98 -14.62
N ASP A 54 -0.03 -1.02 -15.83
CA ASP A 54 -0.77 -2.12 -16.48
C ASP A 54 -0.08 -3.48 -16.41
N THR A 55 1.21 -3.58 -16.67
CA THR A 55 1.91 -4.88 -16.65
C THR A 55 1.94 -5.52 -15.26
N SER A 56 2.30 -4.74 -14.25
CA SER A 56 2.37 -5.24 -12.87
C SER A 56 0.97 -5.43 -12.24
N ASP A 57 -0.02 -4.70 -12.72
CA ASP A 57 -1.42 -4.90 -12.31
C ASP A 57 -1.96 -6.19 -12.91
N ALA A 58 -1.66 -6.48 -14.19
CA ALA A 58 -2.02 -7.71 -14.86
C ALA A 58 -1.41 -8.95 -14.17
N GLU A 59 -0.13 -8.89 -13.78
CA GLU A 59 0.53 -9.99 -13.05
C GLU A 59 -0.14 -10.29 -11.70
N LEU A 60 -0.54 -9.24 -10.96
CA LEU A 60 -1.24 -9.40 -9.68
C LEU A 60 -2.67 -9.92 -9.86
N ASP A 61 -3.35 -9.50 -10.93
CA ASP A 61 -4.67 -10.01 -11.28
C ASP A 61 -4.60 -11.48 -11.71
N GLU A 62 -3.63 -11.86 -12.56
CA GLU A 62 -3.40 -13.26 -12.95
C GLU A 62 -3.12 -14.15 -11.72
N LEU A 63 -2.30 -13.67 -10.77
CA LEU A 63 -2.03 -14.40 -9.54
C LEU A 63 -3.29 -14.57 -8.68
N SER A 64 -4.10 -13.51 -8.57
CA SER A 64 -5.37 -13.56 -7.86
C SER A 64 -6.34 -14.54 -8.50
N ASP A 65 -6.45 -14.52 -9.83
CA ASP A 65 -7.37 -15.37 -10.57
C ASP A 65 -6.93 -16.84 -10.52
N LEU A 66 -5.63 -17.12 -10.65
CA LEU A 66 -5.10 -18.45 -10.46
C LEU A 66 -5.40 -19.00 -9.06
N ALA A 67 -5.27 -18.16 -8.02
CA ALA A 67 -5.58 -18.55 -6.65
C ALA A 67 -7.08 -18.84 -6.47
N LYS A 68 -7.97 -18.05 -7.10
CA LYS A 68 -9.43 -18.29 -7.11
C LYS A 68 -9.80 -19.57 -7.85
N ASP A 69 -9.19 -19.84 -9.01
CA ASP A 69 -9.44 -21.06 -9.76
C ASP A 69 -9.07 -22.29 -8.95
N LYS A 70 -7.88 -22.27 -8.32
CA LYS A 70 -7.44 -23.39 -7.46
C LYS A 70 -8.26 -23.50 -6.19
N PHE A 71 -8.78 -22.40 -5.66
CA PHE A 71 -9.75 -22.41 -4.58
C PHE A 71 -11.03 -23.16 -5.00
N ASN A 72 -11.60 -22.86 -6.17
CA ASN A 72 -12.79 -23.55 -6.67
C ASN A 72 -12.53 -25.06 -6.87
N ASP A 73 -11.38 -25.43 -7.46
CA ASP A 73 -10.97 -26.83 -7.61
C ASP A 73 -10.94 -27.58 -6.25
N LEU A 74 -10.42 -26.91 -5.19
CA LEU A 74 -10.34 -27.48 -3.85
C LEU A 74 -11.69 -27.54 -3.13
N ILE A 75 -12.59 -26.58 -3.36
CA ILE A 75 -13.96 -26.63 -2.85
C ILE A 75 -14.69 -27.85 -3.44
N ASP A 76 -14.62 -28.02 -4.74
CA ASP A 76 -15.24 -29.15 -5.42
C ASP A 76 -14.68 -30.49 -4.91
N LEU A 77 -13.37 -30.56 -4.68
CA LEU A 77 -12.74 -31.72 -4.10
C LEU A 77 -13.20 -31.95 -2.65
N GLY A 78 -13.23 -30.89 -1.83
CA GLY A 78 -13.62 -30.97 -0.42
C GLY A 78 -15.06 -31.42 -0.20
N MET A 79 -15.97 -31.05 -1.12
CA MET A 79 -17.37 -31.47 -1.12
C MET A 79 -17.55 -32.97 -1.50
N ASN A 80 -16.62 -33.53 -2.26
CA ASN A 80 -16.70 -34.89 -2.77
C ASN A 80 -15.88 -35.93 -1.96
N VAL A 81 -15.14 -35.51 -0.95
CA VAL A 81 -14.27 -36.36 -0.12
C VAL A 81 -14.96 -36.73 1.20
N GLU A 82 -14.52 -37.80 1.83
CA GLU A 82 -15.00 -38.20 3.16
C GLU A 82 -14.86 -37.07 4.19
N ALA A 83 -15.85 -36.88 5.06
CA ALA A 83 -15.95 -35.79 6.03
C ALA A 83 -14.70 -35.60 6.91
N ARG A 84 -13.94 -36.66 7.19
CA ARG A 84 -12.70 -36.61 7.98
C ARG A 84 -11.57 -35.83 7.29
N PHE A 85 -11.61 -35.65 5.98
CA PHE A 85 -10.61 -34.94 5.19
C PHE A 85 -11.11 -33.59 4.69
N SER A 86 -12.43 -33.38 4.66
CA SER A 86 -13.03 -32.16 4.10
C SER A 86 -12.54 -30.89 4.82
N GLY A 87 -12.47 -30.90 6.16
CA GLY A 87 -11.98 -29.76 6.94
C GLY A 87 -10.57 -29.31 6.55
N HIS A 88 -9.65 -30.25 6.32
CA HIS A 88 -8.28 -29.94 5.92
C HIS A 88 -8.20 -29.39 4.49
N ILE A 89 -9.00 -29.91 3.58
CA ILE A 89 -9.08 -29.44 2.19
C ILE A 89 -9.67 -28.04 2.14
N LEU A 90 -10.76 -27.79 2.87
CA LEU A 90 -11.40 -26.47 2.96
C LEU A 90 -10.48 -25.43 3.62
N ALA A 91 -9.72 -25.83 4.65
CA ALA A 91 -8.71 -24.94 5.23
C ALA A 91 -7.62 -24.55 4.23
N THR A 92 -7.17 -25.50 3.41
CA THR A 92 -6.20 -25.22 2.32
C THR A 92 -6.81 -24.31 1.25
N ALA A 93 -8.09 -24.53 0.90
CA ALA A 93 -8.82 -23.63 0.00
C ALA A 93 -8.90 -22.20 0.57
N GLY A 94 -9.23 -22.06 1.87
CA GLY A 94 -9.22 -20.76 2.55
C GLY A 94 -7.85 -20.05 2.49
N THR A 95 -6.75 -20.81 2.60
CA THR A 95 -5.41 -20.28 2.46
C THR A 95 -5.16 -19.72 1.05
N LEU A 96 -5.59 -20.41 -0.01
CA LEU A 96 -5.48 -19.90 -1.39
C LEU A 96 -6.30 -18.64 -1.60
N LEU A 97 -7.49 -18.55 -1.02
CA LEU A 97 -8.28 -17.33 -1.05
C LEU A 97 -7.56 -16.18 -0.33
N GLY A 98 -6.87 -16.46 0.78
CA GLY A 98 -5.98 -15.51 1.46
C GLY A 98 -4.84 -15.02 0.57
N HIS A 99 -4.28 -15.86 -0.29
CA HIS A 99 -3.28 -15.43 -1.27
C HIS A 99 -3.87 -14.52 -2.36
N ALA A 100 -5.10 -14.77 -2.81
CA ALA A 100 -5.81 -13.88 -3.72
C ALA A 100 -6.02 -12.49 -3.09
N ILE A 101 -6.42 -12.43 -1.82
CA ILE A 101 -6.54 -11.19 -1.06
C ILE A 101 -5.20 -10.44 -1.00
N THR A 102 -4.11 -11.17 -0.68
CA THR A 102 -2.77 -10.58 -0.59
C THR A 102 -2.33 -9.96 -1.91
N ALA A 103 -2.60 -10.62 -3.04
CA ALA A 103 -2.33 -10.08 -4.38
C ALA A 103 -3.15 -8.80 -4.65
N LYS A 104 -4.44 -8.79 -4.33
CA LYS A 104 -5.30 -7.61 -4.46
C LYS A 104 -4.88 -6.46 -3.56
N GLN A 105 -4.50 -6.74 -2.31
CA GLN A 105 -3.97 -5.74 -1.39
C GLN A 105 -2.65 -5.15 -1.89
N ALA A 106 -1.75 -5.98 -2.43
CA ALA A 106 -0.49 -5.51 -3.02
C ALA A 106 -0.75 -4.55 -4.21
N LYS A 107 -1.77 -4.84 -5.04
CA LYS A 107 -2.21 -3.95 -6.12
C LYS A 107 -2.72 -2.62 -5.56
N LEU A 108 -3.58 -2.66 -4.54
CA LEU A 108 -4.11 -1.48 -3.87
C LEU A 108 -2.99 -0.63 -3.23
N ASP A 109 -2.08 -1.25 -2.49
CA ASP A 109 -0.94 -0.58 -1.85
C ASP A 109 -0.03 0.10 -2.87
N LYS A 110 0.21 -0.55 -4.01
CA LYS A 110 0.98 0.03 -5.11
C LYS A 110 0.30 1.28 -5.65
N LYS A 111 -1.02 1.24 -5.88
CA LYS A 111 -1.80 2.40 -6.34
C LYS A 111 -1.78 3.54 -5.32
N LEU A 112 -1.96 3.25 -4.03
CA LEU A 112 -1.88 4.25 -2.95
C LEU A 112 -0.51 4.91 -2.86
N ARG A 113 0.58 4.14 -3.02
CA ARG A 113 1.95 4.70 -3.07
C ARG A 113 2.14 5.61 -4.27
N MET A 114 1.56 5.28 -5.42
CA MET A 114 1.63 6.14 -6.60
C MET A 114 0.90 7.46 -6.38
N VAL A 115 -0.29 7.42 -5.77
CA VAL A 115 -1.04 8.62 -5.37
C VAL A 115 -0.20 9.50 -4.44
N ASP A 116 0.43 8.92 -3.42
CA ASP A 116 1.29 9.64 -2.48
C ASP A 116 2.49 10.30 -3.18
N LEU A 117 3.11 9.60 -4.14
CA LEU A 117 4.19 10.16 -4.95
C LEU A 117 3.72 11.30 -5.84
N GLN A 118 2.54 11.21 -6.44
CA GLN A 118 1.96 12.28 -7.25
C GLN A 118 1.64 13.52 -6.39
N LEU A 119 1.09 13.33 -5.19
CA LEU A 119 0.85 14.42 -4.25
C LEU A 119 2.16 15.08 -3.78
N LYS A 120 3.19 14.31 -3.50
CA LYS A 120 4.52 14.83 -3.17
C LYS A 120 5.12 15.62 -4.33
N LYS A 121 5.01 15.12 -5.55
CA LYS A 121 5.46 15.82 -6.76
C LYS A 121 4.70 17.14 -6.91
N ALA A 122 3.38 17.13 -6.86
CA ALA A 122 2.57 18.35 -6.98
C ALA A 122 2.93 19.39 -5.91
N ARG A 123 3.22 18.95 -4.67
CA ARG A 123 3.68 19.84 -3.61
C ARG A 123 5.06 20.44 -3.91
N LEU A 124 5.98 19.65 -4.45
CA LEU A 124 7.30 20.15 -4.84
C LEU A 124 7.20 21.12 -6.01
N ASP A 125 6.41 20.83 -7.03
CA ASP A 125 6.17 21.71 -8.17
C ASP A 125 5.60 23.06 -7.70
N TRP A 126 4.62 23.02 -6.80
CA TRP A 126 4.07 24.23 -6.19
C TRP A 126 5.12 25.04 -5.40
N GLN A 127 6.01 24.37 -4.64
CA GLN A 127 7.10 25.05 -3.91
C GLN A 127 8.11 25.69 -4.87
N ILE A 128 8.45 25.02 -5.97
CA ILE A 128 9.34 25.56 -7.02
C ILE A 128 8.70 26.80 -7.67
N ASP A 129 7.42 26.73 -8.01
CA ASP A 129 6.66 27.85 -8.58
C ASP A 129 6.61 29.05 -7.62
N GLN A 130 6.44 28.80 -6.32
CA GLN A 130 6.47 29.87 -5.32
C GLN A 130 7.87 30.46 -5.15
N ALA A 131 8.91 29.66 -5.21
CA ALA A 131 10.29 30.12 -5.14
C ALA A 131 10.67 30.97 -6.38
N SER A 132 10.29 30.51 -7.58
CA SER A 132 10.54 31.24 -8.83
C SER A 132 9.82 32.60 -8.86
N LYS A 133 8.56 32.68 -8.39
CA LYS A 133 7.81 33.93 -8.28
C LYS A 133 8.42 34.89 -7.28
N LYS A 134 9.02 34.42 -6.20
CA LYS A 134 9.75 35.29 -5.25
C LYS A 134 11.05 35.84 -5.85
N THR A 135 11.75 35.04 -6.66
CA THR A 135 12.99 35.46 -7.31
C THR A 135 12.75 36.45 -8.45
N ASP A 136 11.61 36.34 -9.15
CA ASP A 136 11.23 37.33 -10.20
C ASP A 136 10.71 38.64 -9.62
N GLY A 137 10.16 38.62 -8.41
CA GLY A 137 9.75 39.86 -7.68
C GLY A 137 10.91 40.62 -7.05
N ASP A 138 12.04 39.96 -6.83
CA ASP A 138 13.23 40.56 -6.19
C ASP A 138 14.26 41.06 -7.21
N LYS A 139 13.98 40.94 -8.51
CA LYS A 139 14.85 41.44 -9.60
C LYS A 139 14.67 42.94 -9.93
N LEU A 140 13.88 43.65 -9.17
CA LEU A 140 13.69 45.10 -9.33
C LEU A 140 14.28 45.93 -8.17
N ILE A 141 15.23 45.37 -7.43
CA ILE A 141 16.16 46.24 -6.69
C ILE A 141 17.40 46.31 -7.59
N ASP A 142 17.42 47.34 -8.41
CA ASP A 142 18.63 47.79 -9.09
C ASP A 142 19.75 47.80 -8.06
N ALA A 143 20.71 46.91 -8.22
CA ALA A 143 21.92 46.97 -7.44
C ALA A 143 22.74 48.16 -8.00
N GLU A 144 22.31 49.37 -7.73
CA GLU A 144 23.20 50.54 -7.72
C GLU A 144 24.31 50.20 -6.70
N ASP A 145 25.48 50.04 -7.25
CA ASP A 145 26.82 50.10 -6.68
C ASP A 145 26.83 50.16 -5.13
N GLY A 146 26.45 49.04 -4.51
CA GLY A 146 26.47 48.92 -3.06
C GLY A 146 27.91 48.74 -2.60
N GLN A 147 28.61 49.83 -2.30
CA GLN A 147 29.76 49.77 -1.43
C GLN A 147 29.33 49.09 -0.13
N GLY A 148 29.73 47.82 -0.02
CA GLY A 148 29.49 47.05 1.18
C GLY A 148 30.18 47.70 2.36
N VAL A 149 29.43 48.47 3.14
CA VAL A 149 29.93 49.03 4.42
C VAL A 149 30.03 47.82 5.37
N VAL A 150 31.27 47.41 5.61
CA VAL A 150 31.57 46.43 6.66
C VAL A 150 31.28 47.11 7.99
N ILE A 151 30.07 46.95 8.49
CA ILE A 151 29.68 47.47 9.82
C ILE A 151 30.25 46.51 10.86
N ASP A 152 31.20 47.02 11.69
CA ASP A 152 31.74 46.26 12.81
C ASP A 152 30.61 45.90 13.79
N ARG A 153 30.62 44.65 14.24
CA ARG A 153 29.61 44.10 15.18
C ARG A 153 29.38 45.02 16.39
N ASN A 154 30.42 45.73 16.85
CA ASN A 154 30.35 46.65 17.99
C ASN A 154 29.62 47.94 17.64
N GLU A 155 29.69 48.41 16.40
CA GLU A 155 28.92 49.55 15.91
C GLU A 155 27.43 49.23 15.74
N LEU A 156 27.09 48.08 15.25
CA LEU A 156 25.71 47.58 15.18
C LEU A 156 25.07 47.50 16.57
N LEU A 157 25.78 47.02 17.57
CA LEU A 157 25.32 46.96 18.95
C LEU A 157 25.09 48.36 19.54
N LYS A 158 25.97 49.36 19.27
CA LYS A 158 25.79 50.77 19.70
C LYS A 158 24.57 51.43 19.06
N GLN A 159 24.31 51.16 17.77
CA GLN A 159 23.12 51.67 17.07
C GLN A 159 21.83 51.10 17.62
N LEU A 160 21.81 49.80 17.97
CA LEU A 160 20.65 49.15 18.57
C LEU A 160 20.37 49.61 20.00
N LEU A 161 21.41 49.93 20.79
CA LEU A 161 21.26 50.43 22.14
C LEU A 161 20.79 51.91 22.17
N ASN A 162 21.23 52.74 21.21
CA ASN A 162 20.82 54.14 21.11
C ASN A 162 19.41 54.35 20.53
N LYS A 163 18.80 53.35 19.94
CA LYS A 163 17.44 53.42 19.39
C LYS A 163 16.33 53.11 20.42
N LYS A 164 16.71 52.92 21.68
CA LYS A 164 15.83 52.54 22.80
C LYS A 164 15.67 53.61 23.88
N THR A 165 16.03 54.86 23.55
CA THR A 165 15.77 56.04 24.45
C THR A 165 14.76 56.97 23.83
#